data_dc54cbd6c38e622ba18798c8417d8881
#
_entry.id   dc54cbd6c38e622ba18798c8417d8881
#
_cell.length_a   1.000
_cell.length_b   1.000
_cell.length_c   1.000
_cell.angle_alpha   90.00
_cell.angle_beta   90.00
_cell.angle_gamma   90.00
#
_symmetry.space_group_name_H-M   'P 1'
#
loop_
_entity.id
_entity.type
_entity.pdbx_description
1 polymer ?
#
loop_
_entity_poly.entity_id
_entity_poly.type
_entity_poly.pdbx_seq_one_letter_code
_entity_poly.pdbx_strand_id
1 'polypeptide(L)'
;MHTNMKKILLITVAAFSTAAFLANTNKNPAPKMLSPACYESCFSGDVREQFRNEANTASFAALHENPKAFVLENQTGNTIQFKSPDGKEGSAYLIKSKKKTKNWIFVIQEWWGLNDNIKREAEALSLELGNVNVLALDMYDGKVATTADSAMAYMRAA
;
A
#
# COMPACT_ATOMS: atom_id res chain seq x y z
N MET A 1 12.36 33.32 1.51
CA MET A 1 11.46 32.34 0.84
C MET A 1 11.58 31.04 1.59
N HIS A 2 10.62 30.75 2.50
CA HIS A 2 10.61 29.48 3.23
C HIS A 2 9.80 28.46 2.46
N THR A 3 10.46 27.48 1.93
CA THR A 3 9.87 26.30 1.31
C THR A 3 9.30 25.39 2.41
N ASN A 4 8.00 25.41 2.60
CA ASN A 4 7.29 24.44 3.44
C ASN A 4 7.38 23.05 2.81
N MET A 5 8.27 22.23 3.31
CA MET A 5 8.28 20.80 2.99
C MET A 5 7.00 20.16 3.53
N LYS A 6 6.14 19.74 2.61
CA LYS A 6 4.91 18.99 2.94
C LYS A 6 5.34 17.62 3.46
N LYS A 7 4.89 17.28 4.66
CA LYS A 7 5.07 15.92 5.20
C LYS A 7 4.17 14.97 4.43
N ILE A 8 4.77 14.08 3.69
CA ILE A 8 4.09 12.97 3.00
C ILE A 8 4.22 11.75 3.92
N LEU A 9 3.10 11.24 4.40
CA LEU A 9 3.06 10.00 5.14
C LEU A 9 2.63 8.88 4.17
N LEU A 10 3.53 7.97 3.90
CA LEU A 10 3.25 6.78 3.09
C LEU A 10 2.82 5.65 4.05
N ILE A 11 1.60 5.19 3.92
CA ILE A 11 1.09 4.05 4.68
C ILE A 11 0.88 2.90 3.73
N THR A 12 1.65 1.84 3.91
CA THR A 12 1.39 0.56 3.25
C THR A 12 0.42 -0.23 4.11
N VAL A 13 -0.77 -0.49 3.62
CA VAL A 13 -1.74 -1.35 4.30
C VAL A 13 -1.36 -2.79 4.01
N ALA A 14 -0.54 -3.37 4.89
CA ALA A 14 -0.40 -4.82 4.95
C ALA A 14 -1.58 -5.35 5.77
N ALA A 15 -2.36 -6.25 5.21
CA ALA A 15 -3.42 -6.93 5.93
C ALA A 15 -2.80 -7.85 6.99
N PHE A 16 -2.52 -7.29 8.17
CA PHE A 16 -2.22 -8.10 9.34
C PHE A 16 -3.53 -8.45 10.02
N SER A 17 -3.79 -9.75 10.10
CA SER A 17 -4.79 -10.29 11.01
C SER A 17 -4.54 -9.74 12.41
N THR A 18 -5.57 -9.17 13.03
CA THR A 18 -5.54 -8.64 14.40
C THR A 18 -5.22 -9.77 15.39
N ALA A 19 -3.94 -10.05 15.61
CA ALA A 19 -3.48 -10.72 16.81
C ALA A 19 -3.38 -9.64 17.88
N ALA A 20 -4.18 -9.75 18.94
CA ALA A 20 -4.15 -8.87 20.09
C ALA A 20 -2.72 -8.76 20.64
N PHE A 21 -2.12 -7.59 20.50
CA PHE A 21 -0.82 -7.29 21.07
C PHE A 21 -1.03 -6.93 22.55
N LEU A 22 -0.96 -7.93 23.41
CA LEU A 22 -0.78 -7.70 24.84
C LEU A 22 0.57 -7.02 25.04
N ALA A 23 0.54 -5.78 25.49
CA ALA A 23 1.72 -5.02 25.79
C ALA A 23 2.52 -5.73 26.90
N ASN A 24 3.53 -6.50 26.49
CA ASN A 24 4.56 -6.98 27.40
C ASN A 24 5.62 -5.88 27.51
N THR A 25 5.65 -5.18 28.63
CA THR A 25 6.62 -4.13 28.95
C THR A 25 8.02 -4.69 29.26
N ASN A 26 8.50 -5.60 28.44
CA ASN A 26 9.89 -5.98 28.48
C ASN A 26 10.70 -4.89 27.78
N LYS A 27 11.57 -4.23 28.56
CA LYS A 27 12.54 -3.24 28.09
C LYS A 27 13.55 -3.91 27.15
N ASN A 28 13.14 -4.15 25.91
CA ASN A 28 14.11 -4.48 24.88
C ASN A 28 14.92 -3.22 24.56
N PRO A 29 16.25 -3.26 24.58
CA PRO A 29 17.05 -2.16 24.11
C PRO A 29 16.66 -1.84 22.69
N ALA A 30 16.59 -0.53 22.35
CA ALA A 30 16.33 -0.09 21.00
C ALA A 30 17.18 -0.89 20.01
N PRO A 31 16.60 -1.32 18.87
CA PRO A 31 17.37 -2.07 17.89
C PRO A 31 18.61 -1.25 17.52
N LYS A 32 19.81 -1.85 17.70
CA LYS A 32 21.04 -1.23 17.25
C LYS A 32 20.89 -0.93 15.77
N MET A 33 21.00 0.33 15.40
CA MET A 33 21.07 0.71 13.99
C MET A 33 22.19 -0.12 13.35
N LEU A 34 21.87 -0.83 12.28
CA LEU A 34 22.84 -1.58 11.51
C LEU A 34 23.96 -0.64 11.08
N SER A 35 25.21 -1.09 11.20
CA SER A 35 26.35 -0.28 10.72
C SER A 35 26.22 -0.04 9.21
N PRO A 36 26.76 1.06 8.67
CA PRO A 36 26.76 1.31 7.22
C PRO A 36 27.24 0.13 6.39
N ALA A 37 28.24 -0.60 6.86
CA ALA A 37 28.76 -1.81 6.20
C ALA A 37 27.73 -2.96 6.18
N CYS A 38 26.89 -3.07 7.20
CA CYS A 38 25.82 -4.07 7.22
C CYS A 38 24.67 -3.67 6.26
N TYR A 39 24.40 -2.36 6.15
CA TYR A 39 23.44 -1.84 5.19
C TYR A 39 23.87 -2.13 3.74
N GLU A 40 25.12 -1.82 3.38
CA GLU A 40 25.66 -2.10 2.05
C GLU A 40 25.69 -3.60 1.72
N SER A 41 26.03 -4.46 2.70
CA SER A 41 26.02 -5.91 2.51
C SER A 41 24.62 -6.48 2.33
N CYS A 42 23.60 -5.89 2.98
CA CYS A 42 22.21 -6.33 2.84
C CYS A 42 21.57 -5.87 1.51
N PHE A 43 22.12 -4.83 0.88
CA PHE A 43 21.59 -4.23 -0.35
C PHE A 43 22.53 -4.35 -1.55
N SER A 44 23.56 -5.20 -1.48
CA SER A 44 24.54 -5.40 -2.55
C SER A 44 24.00 -6.19 -3.78
N GLY A 45 22.74 -6.56 -3.78
CA GLY A 45 22.05 -7.16 -4.92
C GLY A 45 20.96 -6.29 -5.48
N ASP A 46 20.50 -6.59 -6.69
CA ASP A 46 19.29 -5.96 -7.22
C ASP A 46 18.08 -6.32 -6.34
N VAL A 47 17.61 -5.37 -5.56
CA VAL A 47 16.47 -5.54 -4.63
C VAL A 47 15.23 -6.01 -5.39
N ARG A 48 15.06 -5.61 -6.65
CA ARG A 48 13.96 -6.08 -7.49
C ARG A 48 14.08 -7.56 -7.80
N GLU A 49 15.30 -8.03 -8.05
CA GLU A 49 15.54 -9.44 -8.33
C GLU A 49 15.34 -10.30 -7.08
N GLN A 50 15.82 -9.83 -5.93
CA GLN A 50 15.58 -10.50 -4.65
C GLN A 50 14.08 -10.60 -4.34
N PHE A 51 13.35 -9.49 -4.50
CA PHE A 51 11.90 -9.48 -4.32
C PHE A 51 11.19 -10.39 -5.32
N ARG A 52 11.61 -10.37 -6.58
CA ARG A 52 11.07 -11.26 -7.62
C ARG A 52 11.29 -12.73 -7.30
N ASN A 53 12.46 -13.07 -6.78
CA ASN A 53 12.79 -14.44 -6.39
C ASN A 53 11.94 -14.88 -5.21
N GLU A 54 11.78 -14.05 -4.18
CA GLU A 54 10.91 -14.33 -3.04
C GLU A 54 9.44 -14.45 -3.48
N ALA A 55 8.95 -13.53 -4.28
CA ALA A 55 7.59 -13.52 -4.79
C ALA A 55 7.23 -14.75 -5.66
N ASN A 56 8.24 -15.45 -6.19
CA ASN A 56 8.05 -16.69 -6.95
C ASN A 56 8.01 -17.94 -6.06
N THR A 57 8.21 -17.80 -4.76
CA THR A 57 8.20 -18.96 -3.86
C THR A 57 6.78 -19.39 -3.50
N ALA A 58 6.60 -20.71 -3.33
CA ALA A 58 5.32 -21.24 -2.85
C ALA A 58 4.97 -20.74 -1.43
N SER A 59 5.98 -20.50 -0.61
CA SER A 59 5.82 -19.93 0.74
C SER A 59 5.23 -18.52 0.69
N PHE A 60 5.71 -17.67 -0.21
CA PHE A 60 5.14 -16.33 -0.38
C PHE A 60 3.67 -16.41 -0.81
N ALA A 61 3.35 -17.23 -1.81
CA ALA A 61 1.98 -17.41 -2.26
C ALA A 61 1.06 -17.95 -1.15
N ALA A 62 1.55 -18.87 -0.31
CA ALA A 62 0.78 -19.44 0.79
C ALA A 62 0.50 -18.44 1.93
N LEU A 63 1.35 -17.41 2.10
CA LEU A 63 1.14 -16.34 3.08
C LEU A 63 0.12 -15.29 2.62
N HIS A 64 -0.22 -15.27 1.33
CA HIS A 64 -1.18 -14.34 0.74
C HIS A 64 -2.53 -15.03 0.55
N GLU A 65 -3.31 -15.11 1.64
CA GLU A 65 -4.67 -15.66 1.57
C GLU A 65 -5.53 -14.89 0.56
N ASN A 66 -6.39 -15.61 -0.13
CA ASN A 66 -7.39 -14.97 -0.99
C ASN A 66 -8.26 -14.03 -0.15
N PRO A 67 -8.41 -12.77 -0.54
CA PRO A 67 -9.28 -11.86 0.19
C PRO A 67 -10.71 -12.40 0.13
N LYS A 68 -11.40 -12.34 1.27
CA LYS A 68 -12.82 -12.67 1.30
C LYS A 68 -13.55 -11.75 0.34
N ALA A 69 -14.46 -12.33 -0.45
CA ALA A 69 -15.29 -11.54 -1.35
C ALA A 69 -16.04 -10.47 -0.55
N PHE A 70 -15.81 -9.21 -0.91
CA PHE A 70 -16.43 -8.05 -0.31
C PHE A 70 -16.79 -7.06 -1.42
N VAL A 71 -17.97 -6.46 -1.31
CA VAL A 71 -18.42 -5.40 -2.22
C VAL A 71 -18.63 -4.15 -1.37
N LEU A 72 -17.95 -3.08 -1.74
CA LEU A 72 -18.08 -1.77 -1.10
C LEU A 72 -19.32 -1.07 -1.65
N GLU A 73 -20.41 -1.18 -0.93
CA GLU A 73 -21.64 -0.42 -1.21
C GLU A 73 -21.49 1.03 -0.71
N ASN A 74 -22.17 1.96 -1.36
CA ASN A 74 -22.19 3.39 -0.98
C ASN A 74 -20.80 4.03 -0.88
N GLN A 75 -19.97 3.83 -1.90
CA GLN A 75 -18.63 4.40 -1.98
C GLN A 75 -18.64 5.92 -1.77
N THR A 76 -17.78 6.41 -0.89
CA THR A 76 -17.61 7.85 -0.61
C THR A 76 -16.57 8.51 -1.49
N GLY A 77 -15.66 7.73 -2.05
CA GLY A 77 -14.66 8.15 -3.00
C GLY A 77 -15.11 7.97 -4.45
N ASN A 78 -14.25 8.38 -5.38
CA ASN A 78 -14.47 8.23 -6.81
C ASN A 78 -13.22 7.73 -7.51
N THR A 79 -13.37 6.88 -8.51
CA THR A 79 -12.26 6.52 -9.40
C THR A 79 -11.93 7.72 -10.28
N ILE A 80 -10.66 8.08 -10.32
CA ILE A 80 -10.13 9.14 -11.17
C ILE A 80 -9.10 8.57 -12.13
N GLN A 81 -8.94 9.23 -13.27
CA GLN A 81 -7.86 9.02 -14.22
C GLN A 81 -6.90 10.20 -14.16
N PHE A 82 -5.61 9.94 -14.36
CA PHE A 82 -4.57 10.96 -14.40
C PHE A 82 -3.46 10.55 -15.36
N LYS A 83 -2.70 11.54 -15.82
CA LYS A 83 -1.47 11.28 -16.58
C LYS A 83 -0.25 11.40 -15.65
N SER A 84 0.60 10.41 -15.68
CA SER A 84 1.90 10.45 -15.03
C SER A 84 2.87 11.36 -15.81
N PRO A 85 3.98 11.80 -15.20
CA PRO A 85 4.94 12.68 -15.85
C PRO A 85 5.56 12.10 -17.13
N ASP A 86 5.61 10.78 -17.26
CA ASP A 86 6.07 10.06 -18.47
C ASP A 86 4.97 9.90 -19.53
N GLY A 87 3.79 10.49 -19.30
CA GLY A 87 2.67 10.52 -20.24
C GLY A 87 1.76 9.30 -20.22
N LYS A 88 2.05 8.33 -19.36
CA LYS A 88 1.18 7.14 -19.20
C LYS A 88 -0.09 7.51 -18.44
N GLU A 89 -1.17 6.82 -18.77
CA GLU A 89 -2.42 6.94 -18.04
C GLU A 89 -2.35 6.07 -16.77
N GLY A 90 -2.87 6.60 -15.68
CA GLY A 90 -3.01 5.89 -14.42
C GLY A 90 -4.39 6.11 -13.84
N SER A 91 -4.80 5.26 -12.93
CA SER A 91 -6.06 5.40 -12.19
C SER A 91 -5.83 5.33 -10.69
N ALA A 92 -6.78 5.85 -9.94
CA ALA A 92 -6.78 5.80 -8.48
C ALA A 92 -8.19 5.99 -7.93
N TYR A 93 -8.41 5.51 -6.72
CA TYR A 93 -9.60 5.81 -5.94
C TYR A 93 -9.33 7.00 -5.03
N LEU A 94 -10.03 8.09 -5.24
CA LEU A 94 -9.84 9.37 -4.55
C LEU A 94 -10.98 9.64 -3.56
N ILE A 95 -10.64 9.85 -2.30
CA ILE A 95 -11.53 10.39 -1.28
C ILE A 95 -11.05 11.80 -0.94
N LYS A 96 -11.87 12.81 -1.27
CA LYS A 96 -11.57 14.20 -0.95
C LYS A 96 -12.04 14.53 0.46
N SER A 97 -11.21 15.22 1.22
CA SER A 97 -11.61 15.82 2.48
C SER A 97 -12.78 16.79 2.30
N LYS A 98 -13.74 16.72 3.22
CA LYS A 98 -14.86 17.70 3.28
C LYS A 98 -14.37 19.12 3.64
N LYS A 99 -13.21 19.24 4.27
CA LYS A 99 -12.57 20.52 4.61
C LYS A 99 -11.40 20.76 3.67
N LYS A 100 -11.17 22.03 3.30
CA LYS A 100 -10.00 22.40 2.51
C LYS A 100 -8.72 22.02 3.27
N THR A 101 -7.92 21.15 2.67
CA THR A 101 -6.67 20.67 3.24
C THR A 101 -5.60 20.50 2.18
N LYS A 102 -4.34 20.54 2.62
CA LYS A 102 -3.16 20.19 1.81
C LYS A 102 -2.56 18.86 2.22
N ASN A 103 -3.21 18.16 3.16
CA ASN A 103 -2.74 16.87 3.65
C ASN A 103 -3.23 15.77 2.71
N TRP A 104 -2.32 14.86 2.37
CA TRP A 104 -2.59 13.72 1.50
C TRP A 104 -2.06 12.46 2.13
N ILE A 105 -2.82 11.39 1.96
CA ILE A 105 -2.40 10.01 2.23
C ILE A 105 -2.46 9.25 0.91
N PHE A 106 -1.39 8.54 0.63
CA PHE A 106 -1.35 7.57 -0.47
C PHE A 106 -1.51 6.18 0.13
N VAL A 107 -2.50 5.45 -0.38
CA VAL A 107 -2.72 4.05 -0.07
C VAL A 107 -2.22 3.25 -1.27
N ILE A 108 -1.31 2.34 -1.02
CA ILE A 108 -0.80 1.42 -2.03
C ILE A 108 -1.53 0.10 -1.87
N GLN A 109 -2.09 -0.38 -2.96
CA GLN A 109 -2.76 -1.67 -2.99
C GLN A 109 -1.81 -2.79 -2.58
N GLU A 110 -2.37 -3.86 -2.07
CA GLU A 110 -1.65 -5.09 -1.86
C GLU A 110 -1.64 -5.98 -3.12
N TRP A 111 -1.16 -7.18 -2.99
CA TRP A 111 -0.93 -8.14 -4.08
C TRP A 111 -2.16 -8.42 -4.96
N TRP A 112 -3.36 -8.27 -4.41
CA TRP A 112 -4.62 -8.55 -5.10
C TRP A 112 -5.12 -7.41 -5.98
N GLY A 113 -4.48 -6.25 -5.96
CA GLY A 113 -4.90 -5.06 -6.70
C GLY A 113 -5.79 -4.12 -5.90
N LEU A 114 -6.27 -3.06 -6.55
CA LEU A 114 -7.14 -2.06 -5.94
C LEU A 114 -8.59 -2.60 -5.82
N ASN A 115 -8.75 -3.59 -4.95
CA ASN A 115 -10.06 -4.20 -4.69
C ASN A 115 -10.87 -3.38 -3.67
N ASP A 116 -12.12 -3.79 -3.45
CA ASP A 116 -13.04 -3.10 -2.56
C ASP A 116 -12.63 -3.14 -1.09
N ASN A 117 -11.81 -4.13 -0.67
CA ASN A 117 -11.23 -4.11 0.67
C ASN A 117 -10.27 -2.93 0.84
N ILE A 118 -9.39 -2.68 -0.14
CA ILE A 118 -8.45 -1.56 -0.11
C ILE A 118 -9.18 -0.22 -0.16
N LYS A 119 -10.24 -0.11 -0.97
CA LYS A 119 -11.08 1.09 -1.01
C LYS A 119 -11.75 1.35 0.33
N ARG A 120 -12.27 0.31 0.99
CA ARG A 120 -12.86 0.40 2.33
C ARG A 120 -11.84 0.91 3.36
N GLU A 121 -10.62 0.37 3.36
CA GLU A 121 -9.55 0.84 4.26
C GLU A 121 -9.17 2.30 3.97
N ALA A 122 -9.13 2.70 2.70
CA ALA A 122 -8.90 4.09 2.32
C ALA A 122 -10.01 5.03 2.84
N GLU A 123 -11.27 4.60 2.77
CA GLU A 123 -12.41 5.35 3.33
C GLU A 123 -12.34 5.42 4.86
N ALA A 124 -11.99 4.32 5.54
CA ALA A 124 -11.81 4.29 6.98
C ALA A 124 -10.71 5.27 7.43
N LEU A 125 -9.57 5.30 6.76
CA LEU A 125 -8.50 6.26 7.02
C LEU A 125 -8.97 7.72 6.83
N SER A 126 -9.74 7.98 5.77
CA SER A 126 -10.29 9.32 5.52
C SER A 126 -11.24 9.76 6.63
N LEU A 127 -12.08 8.84 7.11
CA LEU A 127 -13.05 9.11 8.18
C LEU A 127 -12.35 9.35 9.52
N GLU A 128 -11.39 8.48 9.86
CA GLU A 128 -10.67 8.54 11.14
C GLU A 128 -9.83 9.82 11.26
N LEU A 129 -9.12 10.18 10.21
CA LEU A 129 -8.23 11.34 10.21
C LEU A 129 -8.93 12.66 9.88
N GLY A 130 -10.10 12.61 9.27
CA GLY A 130 -11.08 13.69 9.12
C GLY A 130 -10.67 14.88 8.24
N ASN A 131 -9.40 15.22 8.14
CA ASN A 131 -8.91 16.39 7.40
C ASN A 131 -7.73 16.04 6.46
N VAL A 132 -7.90 14.99 5.70
CA VAL A 132 -6.93 14.49 4.72
C VAL A 132 -7.63 14.13 3.41
N ASN A 133 -6.94 14.29 2.30
CA ASN A 133 -7.32 13.64 1.05
C ASN A 133 -6.65 12.26 1.02
N VAL A 134 -7.36 11.24 0.60
CA VAL A 134 -6.81 9.88 0.47
C VAL A 134 -6.85 9.47 -0.98
N LEU A 135 -5.72 8.98 -1.48
CA LEU A 135 -5.56 8.50 -2.84
C LEU A 135 -5.05 7.06 -2.81
N ALA A 136 -5.92 6.12 -3.14
CA ALA A 136 -5.55 4.72 -3.30
C ALA A 136 -5.16 4.47 -4.76
N LEU A 137 -3.88 4.21 -5.00
CA LEU A 137 -3.33 4.04 -6.34
C LEU A 137 -3.71 2.68 -6.91
N ASP A 138 -4.06 2.66 -8.18
CA ASP A 138 -4.25 1.43 -8.96
C ASP A 138 -2.97 1.15 -9.74
N MET A 139 -2.28 0.09 -9.35
CA MET A 139 -1.02 -0.32 -9.96
C MET A 139 -1.19 -1.44 -11.01
N TYR A 140 -2.42 -1.90 -11.23
CA TYR A 140 -2.71 -3.01 -12.14
C TYR A 140 -3.70 -2.65 -13.25
N ASP A 141 -3.85 -1.36 -13.58
CA ASP A 141 -4.72 -0.86 -14.66
C ASP A 141 -6.16 -1.38 -14.54
N GLY A 142 -6.76 -1.28 -13.35
CA GLY A 142 -8.12 -1.71 -13.07
C GLY A 142 -8.28 -3.20 -12.83
N LYS A 143 -7.22 -3.99 -12.89
CA LYS A 143 -7.30 -5.43 -12.70
C LYS A 143 -7.28 -5.77 -11.21
N VAL A 144 -8.17 -6.69 -10.82
CA VAL A 144 -8.20 -7.27 -9.48
C VAL A 144 -8.02 -8.78 -9.62
N ALA A 145 -7.02 -9.29 -8.91
CA ALA A 145 -6.72 -10.71 -8.93
C ALA A 145 -7.69 -11.48 -8.03
N THR A 146 -8.10 -12.66 -8.49
CA THR A 146 -8.94 -13.59 -7.75
C THR A 146 -8.23 -14.91 -7.43
N THR A 147 -7.03 -15.10 -7.97
CA THR A 147 -6.17 -16.26 -7.73
C THR A 147 -4.73 -15.81 -7.56
N ALA A 148 -3.92 -16.58 -6.85
CA ALA A 148 -2.50 -16.31 -6.66
C ALA A 148 -1.76 -16.18 -8.01
N ASP A 149 -2.10 -17.01 -8.99
CA ASP A 149 -1.48 -16.95 -10.32
C ASP A 149 -1.78 -15.63 -11.04
N SER A 150 -3.03 -15.15 -10.98
CA SER A 150 -3.39 -13.86 -11.58
C SER A 150 -2.73 -12.69 -10.84
N ALA A 151 -2.65 -12.72 -9.51
CA ALA A 151 -1.95 -11.72 -8.73
C ALA A 151 -0.46 -11.65 -9.09
N MET A 152 0.19 -12.81 -9.18
CA MET A 152 1.58 -12.93 -9.61
C MET A 152 1.79 -12.36 -11.03
N ALA A 153 0.89 -12.68 -11.96
CA ALA A 153 0.97 -12.19 -13.33
C ALA A 153 0.85 -10.66 -13.39
N TYR A 154 -0.10 -10.07 -12.64
CA TYR A 154 -0.29 -8.61 -12.61
C TYR A 154 0.89 -7.89 -11.96
N MET A 155 1.40 -8.41 -10.84
CA MET A 155 2.57 -7.85 -10.16
C MET A 155 3.81 -7.83 -11.06
N ARG A 156 4.01 -8.85 -11.91
CA ARG A 156 5.14 -8.90 -12.85
C ARG A 156 4.99 -7.94 -14.02
N ALA A 157 3.75 -7.57 -14.36
CA ALA A 157 3.45 -6.70 -15.49
C ALA A 157 3.45 -5.21 -15.10
N ALA A 158 3.29 -4.87 -13.81
CA ALA A 158 3.36 -3.53 -13.26
C ALA A 158 4.82 -3.07 -13.11
#